data_d701cb85533d0ed7ea7f4060318e0ed2
#
_entry.id   d701cb85533d0ed7ea7f4060318e0ed2
#
_cell.length_a   1.000
_cell.length_b   1.000
_cell.length_c   1.000
_cell.angle_alpha   90.00
_cell.angle_beta   90.00
_cell.angle_gamma   90.00
#
_symmetry.space_group_name_H-M   'P 1'
#
loop_
_entity.id
_entity.type
_entity.pdbx_description
1 polymer ?
#
loop_
_entity_poly.entity_id
_entity_poly.type
_entity_poly.pdbx_seq_one_letter_code
_entity_poly.pdbx_strand_id
1 'polypeptide(L)'
;MMRTFNHVGIPTSIPKEGEIYVEGMKLFLTDFINSPNKIEFLRFEAGSEMPEILKTHAHIAYEVPCLETAMEGKKLVLEPFQGGEGLMCAFIEEEGVAIELMCFDKK
;
A
#
# COMPACT_ATOMS: atom_id res chain seq x y z
N MET A 1 -1.00 -16.10 11.78
CA MET A 1 -1.06 -15.75 10.34
C MET A 1 0.32 -15.36 9.84
N MET A 2 0.73 -15.94 8.72
CA MET A 2 2.04 -15.62 8.12
C MET A 2 1.99 -14.31 7.35
N ARG A 3 2.96 -13.47 7.62
CA ARG A 3 3.17 -12.22 6.90
C ARG A 3 4.63 -12.12 6.53
N THR A 4 4.90 -11.70 5.30
CA THR A 4 6.27 -11.48 4.84
C THR A 4 6.40 -10.00 4.50
N PHE A 5 7.36 -9.32 5.12
CA PHE A 5 7.58 -7.91 4.85
C PHE A 5 7.87 -7.68 3.37
N ASN A 6 7.23 -6.68 2.78
CA ASN A 6 7.42 -6.34 1.38
C ASN A 6 8.05 -4.95 1.23
N HIS A 7 7.40 -3.93 1.78
CA HIS A 7 7.92 -2.56 1.66
C HIS A 7 7.29 -1.63 2.68
N VAL A 8 7.80 -0.41 2.72
CA VAL A 8 7.25 0.67 3.54
C VAL A 8 6.81 1.78 2.61
N GLY A 9 5.57 2.25 2.77
CA GLY A 9 5.07 3.39 2.01
C GLY A 9 5.20 4.64 2.84
N ILE A 10 5.79 5.69 2.25
CA ILE A 10 6.00 6.96 2.95
C ILE A 10 5.40 8.10 2.13
N PRO A 11 4.38 8.79 2.67
CA PRO A 11 3.81 9.94 1.97
C PRO A 11 4.82 11.08 1.91
N THR A 12 4.82 11.79 0.79
CA THR A 12 5.71 12.94 0.60
C THR A 12 5.01 13.98 -0.26
N SER A 13 5.37 15.24 -0.07
CA SER A 13 4.90 16.32 -0.93
C SER A 13 5.96 16.68 -1.97
N ILE A 14 7.12 16.04 -1.92
CA ILE A 14 8.26 16.36 -2.79
C ILE A 14 8.27 15.41 -3.99
N PRO A 15 8.25 15.93 -5.23
CA PRO A 15 8.36 15.06 -6.40
C PRO A 15 9.65 14.25 -6.35
N LYS A 16 9.55 12.98 -6.72
CA LYS A 16 10.69 12.06 -6.73
C LYS A 16 10.99 11.63 -8.16
N GLU A 17 12.26 11.40 -8.41
CA GLU A 17 12.69 10.90 -9.71
C GLU A 17 12.10 9.52 -9.94
N GLY A 18 11.61 9.27 -11.15
CA GLY A 18 11.08 7.96 -11.50
C GLY A 18 9.65 7.69 -11.03
N GLU A 19 8.95 8.73 -10.56
CA GLU A 19 7.55 8.55 -10.16
C GLU A 19 6.68 8.00 -11.28
N ILE A 20 5.76 7.13 -10.90
CA ILE A 20 4.74 6.57 -11.79
C ILE A 20 3.38 7.08 -11.31
N TYR A 21 2.57 7.59 -12.23
CA TYR A 21 1.24 8.09 -11.87
C TYR A 21 0.20 6.97 -11.87
N VAL A 22 -0.58 6.89 -10.80
CA VAL A 22 -1.68 5.93 -10.68
C VAL A 22 -2.98 6.71 -10.78
N GLU A 23 -3.56 6.72 -11.95
CA GLU A 23 -4.73 7.55 -12.28
C GLU A 23 -5.92 7.31 -11.35
N GLY A 24 -6.26 6.05 -11.13
CA GLY A 24 -7.44 5.72 -10.31
C GLY A 24 -7.33 6.16 -8.87
N MET A 25 -6.14 6.41 -8.37
CA MET A 25 -5.91 6.80 -6.99
C MET A 25 -5.42 8.24 -6.85
N LYS A 26 -5.16 8.90 -7.98
CA LYS A 26 -4.65 10.27 -8.02
C LYS A 26 -3.41 10.44 -7.15
N LEU A 27 -2.42 9.59 -7.41
CA LEU A 27 -1.15 9.66 -6.70
C LEU A 27 0.00 9.26 -7.61
N PHE A 28 1.18 9.72 -7.25
CA PHE A 28 2.44 9.30 -7.86
C PHE A 28 3.16 8.41 -6.86
N LEU A 29 3.78 7.34 -7.34
CA LEU A 29 4.55 6.45 -6.46
C LEU A 29 5.88 6.07 -7.09
N THR A 30 6.83 5.68 -6.25
CA THR A 30 8.13 5.24 -6.70
C THR A 30 8.26 3.73 -6.60
N ASP A 31 9.25 3.18 -7.30
CA ASP A 31 9.53 1.75 -7.30
C ASP A 31 10.31 1.39 -6.03
N PHE A 32 9.71 0.54 -5.18
CA PHE A 32 10.36 0.09 -3.95
C PHE A 32 11.29 -1.10 -4.19
N ILE A 33 11.16 -1.79 -5.32
CA ILE A 33 11.96 -2.98 -5.59
C ILE A 33 13.44 -2.64 -5.65
N ASN A 34 13.77 -1.51 -6.26
CA ASN A 34 15.16 -1.07 -6.39
C ASN A 34 15.60 -0.13 -5.27
N SER A 35 14.74 0.06 -4.26
CA SER A 35 15.08 0.89 -3.11
C SER A 35 15.89 0.06 -2.10
N PRO A 36 17.03 0.55 -1.62
CA PRO A 36 17.84 -0.19 -0.63
C PRO A 36 17.07 -0.51 0.65
N ASN A 37 16.11 0.32 1.01
CA ASN A 37 15.33 0.13 2.23
C ASN A 37 13.90 -0.29 1.95
N LYS A 38 13.59 -0.68 0.71
CA LYS A 38 12.24 -1.05 0.29
C LYS A 38 11.23 0.05 0.60
N ILE A 39 11.59 1.29 0.23
CA ILE A 39 10.72 2.44 0.45
C ILE A 39 9.97 2.79 -0.85
N GLU A 40 8.65 2.91 -0.73
CA GLU A 40 7.80 3.43 -1.78
C GLU A 40 7.33 4.82 -1.33
N PHE A 41 7.71 5.86 -2.06
CA PHE A 41 7.20 7.19 -1.77
C PHE A 41 5.88 7.40 -2.49
N LEU A 42 4.92 8.00 -1.78
CA LEU A 42 3.60 8.27 -2.34
C LEU A 42 3.32 9.76 -2.25
N ARG A 43 3.09 10.37 -3.40
CA ARG A 43 2.77 11.80 -3.47
C ARG A 43 1.35 11.93 -4.00
N PHE A 44 0.43 12.24 -3.10
CA PHE A 44 -1.00 12.33 -3.42
C PHE A 44 -1.33 13.68 -4.04
N GLU A 45 -2.17 13.65 -5.08
CA GLU A 45 -2.69 14.88 -5.66
C GLU A 45 -3.83 15.42 -4.80
N ALA A 46 -4.03 16.73 -4.88
CA ALA A 46 -5.21 17.35 -4.27
C ALA A 46 -6.43 16.71 -4.90
N GLY A 47 -7.41 16.34 -4.11
CA GLY A 47 -8.60 15.69 -4.59
C GLY A 47 -8.54 14.17 -4.63
N SER A 48 -7.40 13.58 -4.24
CA SER A 48 -7.36 12.13 -4.07
C SER A 48 -8.31 11.72 -2.97
N GLU A 49 -9.12 10.70 -3.23
CA GLU A 49 -10.11 10.20 -2.27
C GLU A 49 -9.59 9.06 -1.42
N MET A 50 -8.28 8.82 -1.45
CA MET A 50 -7.68 7.80 -0.61
C MET A 50 -7.85 8.16 0.87
N PRO A 51 -7.93 7.16 1.75
CA PRO A 51 -8.08 7.42 3.19
C PRO A 51 -6.99 8.35 3.74
N GLU A 52 -7.39 9.21 4.63
CA GLU A 52 -6.50 10.23 5.19
C GLU A 52 -5.26 9.65 5.85
N ILE A 53 -5.40 8.51 6.53
CA ILE A 53 -4.26 7.87 7.19
C ILE A 53 -3.15 7.50 6.21
N LEU A 54 -3.52 7.18 4.96
CA LEU A 54 -2.54 6.85 3.93
C LEU A 54 -1.82 8.08 3.40
N LYS A 55 -2.45 9.24 3.49
CA LYS A 55 -1.89 10.51 3.01
C LYS A 55 -0.97 11.16 4.02
N THR A 56 -1.13 10.83 5.30
CA THR A 56 -0.46 11.56 6.38
C THR A 56 0.54 10.73 7.16
N HIS A 57 0.49 9.41 7.05
CA HIS A 57 1.34 8.50 7.83
C HIS A 57 1.96 7.44 6.95
N ALA A 58 3.13 6.97 7.35
CA ALA A 58 3.76 5.83 6.68
C ALA A 58 2.92 4.59 6.91
N HIS A 59 2.98 3.64 5.96
CA HIS A 59 2.33 2.35 6.12
C HIS A 59 3.34 1.23 5.86
N ILE A 60 3.04 0.05 6.40
CA ILE A 60 3.88 -1.13 6.22
C ILE A 60 3.12 -2.12 5.36
N ALA A 61 3.77 -2.67 4.35
CA ALA A 61 3.16 -3.63 3.45
C ALA A 61 3.73 -5.03 3.68
N TYR A 62 2.84 -6.00 3.76
CA TYR A 62 3.18 -7.41 3.94
C TYR A 62 2.52 -8.26 2.87
N GLU A 63 3.23 -9.30 2.42
CA GLU A 63 2.63 -10.33 1.59
C GLU A 63 1.96 -11.35 2.50
N VAL A 64 0.76 -11.75 2.11
CA VAL A 64 -0.01 -12.76 2.86
C VAL A 64 -0.50 -13.84 1.89
N PRO A 65 -0.66 -15.08 2.36
CA PRO A 65 -1.11 -16.17 1.49
C PRO A 65 -2.60 -16.10 1.14
N CYS A 66 -3.40 -15.43 1.97
CA CYS A 66 -4.84 -15.31 1.74
C CYS A 66 -5.33 -13.98 2.29
N LEU A 67 -5.83 -13.12 1.39
CA LEU A 67 -6.27 -11.79 1.77
C LEU A 67 -7.45 -11.82 2.72
N GLU A 68 -8.43 -12.66 2.42
CA GLU A 68 -9.64 -12.79 3.20
C GLU A 68 -9.34 -13.16 4.66
N THR A 69 -8.50 -14.18 4.84
CA THR A 69 -8.09 -14.60 6.18
C THR A 69 -7.32 -13.51 6.90
N ALA A 70 -6.45 -12.82 6.19
CA ALA A 70 -5.62 -11.76 6.76
C ALA A 70 -6.46 -10.58 7.24
N MET A 71 -7.60 -10.33 6.60
CA MET A 71 -8.48 -9.21 6.95
C MET A 71 -9.47 -9.56 8.05
N GLU A 72 -9.65 -10.83 8.34
CA GLU A 72 -10.69 -11.29 9.27
C GLU A 72 -10.53 -10.67 10.65
N GLY A 73 -11.60 -10.04 11.13
CA GLY A 73 -11.61 -9.41 12.45
C GLY A 73 -10.81 -8.11 12.53
N LYS A 74 -10.30 -7.61 11.43
CA LYS A 74 -9.47 -6.40 11.42
C LYS A 74 -10.29 -5.17 11.03
N LYS A 75 -9.83 -4.01 11.49
CA LYS A 75 -10.45 -2.74 11.12
C LYS A 75 -10.02 -2.39 9.70
N LEU A 76 -10.99 -2.27 8.80
CA LEU A 76 -10.71 -2.01 7.39
C LEU A 76 -10.45 -0.53 7.15
N VAL A 77 -9.38 -0.22 6.43
CA VAL A 77 -9.05 1.14 6.01
C VAL A 77 -9.42 1.32 4.54
N LEU A 78 -9.12 0.34 3.71
CA LEU A 78 -9.45 0.36 2.30
C LEU A 78 -9.78 -1.04 1.85
N GLU A 79 -10.95 -1.19 1.22
CA GLU A 79 -11.42 -2.48 0.71
C GLU A 79 -10.48 -3.07 -0.33
N PRO A 80 -10.54 -4.39 -0.54
CA PRO A 80 -9.66 -5.03 -1.53
C PRO A 80 -9.75 -4.37 -2.90
N PHE A 81 -8.61 -4.19 -3.51
CA PHE A 81 -8.48 -3.60 -4.84
C PHE A 81 -7.32 -4.27 -5.56
N GLN A 82 -7.34 -4.17 -6.89
CA GLN A 82 -6.24 -4.71 -7.68
C GLN A 82 -5.07 -3.75 -7.63
N GLY A 83 -3.96 -4.18 -7.01
CA GLY A 83 -2.77 -3.35 -6.84
C GLY A 83 -1.76 -3.48 -7.97
N GLY A 84 -2.02 -4.40 -8.90
CA GLY A 84 -1.18 -4.67 -10.03
C GLY A 84 -1.64 -5.96 -10.67
N GLU A 85 -0.99 -6.37 -11.76
CA GLU A 85 -1.35 -7.61 -12.42
C GLU A 85 -1.11 -8.79 -11.48
N GLY A 86 -2.13 -9.60 -11.26
CA GLY A 86 -2.04 -10.76 -10.37
C GLY A 86 -1.85 -10.41 -8.91
N LEU A 87 -2.21 -9.18 -8.51
CA LEU A 87 -2.02 -8.73 -7.14
C LEU A 87 -3.28 -8.09 -6.60
N MET A 88 -3.79 -8.62 -5.49
CA MET A 88 -4.88 -7.99 -4.75
C MET A 88 -4.34 -7.42 -3.45
N CYS A 89 -4.76 -6.21 -3.13
CA CYS A 89 -4.32 -5.52 -1.92
C CYS A 89 -5.52 -5.05 -1.11
N ALA A 90 -5.28 -4.83 0.17
CA ALA A 90 -6.25 -4.17 1.05
C ALA A 90 -5.45 -3.48 2.14
N PHE A 91 -6.08 -2.51 2.80
CA PHE A 91 -5.44 -1.84 3.94
C PHE A 91 -6.30 -2.05 5.18
N ILE A 92 -5.64 -2.44 6.27
CA ILE A 92 -6.26 -2.55 7.60
C ILE A 92 -5.52 -1.60 8.53
N GLU A 93 -6.07 -1.40 9.72
CA GLU A 93 -5.40 -0.59 10.75
C GLU A 93 -5.01 -1.48 11.92
N GLU A 94 -3.75 -1.38 12.33
CA GLU A 94 -3.24 -2.04 13.54
C GLU A 94 -2.34 -1.05 14.25
N GLU A 95 -2.51 -0.93 15.55
CA GLU A 95 -1.67 -0.03 16.38
C GLU A 95 -1.67 1.41 15.87
N GLY A 96 -2.76 1.84 15.25
CA GLY A 96 -2.86 3.20 14.70
C GLY A 96 -2.12 3.40 13.39
N VAL A 97 -1.63 2.32 12.78
CA VAL A 97 -0.86 2.35 11.53
C VAL A 97 -1.63 1.62 10.44
N ALA A 98 -1.61 2.17 9.24
CA ALA A 98 -2.18 1.47 8.10
C ALA A 98 -1.24 0.33 7.70
N ILE A 99 -1.80 -0.85 7.53
CA ILE A 99 -1.06 -2.04 7.12
C ILE A 99 -1.60 -2.48 5.78
N GLU A 100 -0.74 -2.51 4.79
CA GLU A 100 -1.11 -3.01 3.46
C GLU A 100 -0.94 -4.51 3.43
N LEU A 101 -1.98 -5.22 3.00
CA LEU A 101 -1.94 -6.67 2.83
C LEU A 101 -1.91 -6.94 1.34
N MET A 102 -0.92 -7.71 0.90
CA MET A 102 -0.70 -7.99 -0.51
C MET A 102 -0.81 -9.50 -0.74
N CYS A 103 -1.68 -9.89 -1.65
CA CYS A 103 -1.85 -11.29 -1.98
C CYS A 103 -1.64 -11.47 -3.49
N PHE A 104 -0.60 -12.20 -3.85
CA PHE A 104 -0.30 -12.49 -5.26
C PHE A 104 -1.02 -13.75 -5.69
N ASP A 105 -1.46 -13.77 -6.95
CA ASP A 105 -2.10 -14.95 -7.53
C ASP A 105 -1.13 -16.12 -7.48
N LYS A 106 -1.67 -17.27 -7.13
CA LYS A 106 -0.90 -18.51 -7.18
C LYS A 106 -0.96 -19.06 -8.60
N LYS A 107 0.15 -19.54 -9.06
CA LYS A 107 0.25 -20.16 -10.39
C LYS A 107 0.38 -21.66 -10.27
#